data_e576940195762e04248febef27ced7ae
#
_entry.id   e576940195762e04248febef27ced7ae
#
_cell.length_a   1.000
_cell.length_b   1.000
_cell.length_c   1.000
_cell.angle_alpha   90.00
_cell.angle_beta   90.00
_cell.angle_gamma   90.00
#
_symmetry.space_group_name_H-M   'P 1'
#
loop_
_entity.id
_entity.type
_entity.pdbx_description
1 polymer ?
#
loop_
_entity_poly.entity_id
_entity_poly.type
_entity_poly.pdbx_seq_one_letter_code
_entity_poly.pdbx_strand_id
1 'polypeptide(L)'
;MKLVGRAWVFGDGIDTDVLAPGRYMSLSPRELAGHCLEAVRTDFASNVQTGDIILAGENFGIGSSREQAVESLKILGISAVVAKSFGGIFQRNAFNLGLMCLSCPTLDFSNLREFDLVELHMKAGVLHAGKHSWDCEKLPEFLRNMIADGGLIAHLNKQSNAKEDI
;
A
#
# COMPACT_ATOMS: atom_id res chain seq x y z
N MET A 1 1.14 -15.34 6.33
CA MET A 1 1.56 -14.01 6.84
C MET A 1 0.30 -13.17 7.04
N LYS A 2 0.22 -12.49 8.19
CA LYS A 2 -0.89 -11.62 8.59
C LYS A 2 -0.33 -10.24 8.90
N LEU A 3 -0.97 -9.19 8.41
CA LEU A 3 -0.71 -7.80 8.79
C LEU A 3 -1.84 -7.32 9.68
N VAL A 4 -1.53 -6.55 10.69
CA VAL A 4 -2.51 -5.93 11.60
C VAL A 4 -2.12 -4.47 11.76
N GLY A 5 -3.06 -3.57 11.55
CA GLY A 5 -2.83 -2.13 11.66
C GLY A 5 -4.11 -1.34 11.79
N ARG A 6 -3.98 -0.06 12.10
CA ARG A 6 -5.12 0.87 12.09
C ARG A 6 -5.48 1.21 10.65
N ALA A 7 -6.77 1.33 10.38
CA ALA A 7 -7.28 1.68 9.07
C ALA A 7 -7.27 3.21 8.85
N TRP A 8 -6.69 3.65 7.75
CA TRP A 8 -6.93 4.97 7.16
C TRP A 8 -7.90 4.80 6.01
N VAL A 9 -9.04 5.48 6.05
CA VAL A 9 -10.13 5.29 5.09
C VAL A 9 -10.18 6.44 4.10
N PHE A 10 -10.05 6.13 2.80
CA PHE A 10 -10.11 7.07 1.69
C PHE A 10 -11.19 6.68 0.68
N GLY A 11 -11.70 7.66 -0.04
CA GLY A 11 -12.64 7.45 -1.14
C GLY A 11 -11.99 6.97 -2.43
N ASP A 12 -12.70 7.17 -3.53
CA ASP A 12 -12.27 6.83 -4.89
C ASP A 12 -11.25 7.84 -5.44
N GLY A 13 -10.45 7.41 -6.42
CA GLY A 13 -9.67 8.31 -7.26
C GLY A 13 -8.48 8.98 -6.58
N ILE A 14 -7.91 8.36 -5.55
CA ILE A 14 -6.63 8.83 -4.96
C ILE A 14 -5.54 8.64 -6.01
N ASP A 15 -5.16 9.71 -6.69
CA ASP A 15 -4.19 9.67 -7.78
C ASP A 15 -2.74 9.82 -7.30
N THR A 16 -1.79 9.61 -8.22
CA THR A 16 -0.35 9.68 -7.89
C THR A 16 0.10 11.10 -7.57
N ASP A 17 -0.61 12.15 -8.00
CA ASP A 17 -0.27 13.53 -7.66
C ASP A 17 -0.72 13.89 -6.24
N VAL A 18 -1.77 13.26 -5.74
CA VAL A 18 -2.18 13.35 -4.33
C VAL A 18 -1.21 12.60 -3.40
N LEU A 19 -0.67 11.45 -3.87
CA LEU A 19 0.29 10.65 -3.11
C LEU A 19 1.70 11.25 -3.09
N ALA A 20 2.12 11.85 -4.20
CA ALA A 20 3.44 12.51 -4.35
C ALA A 20 3.27 13.77 -5.19
N PRO A 21 2.88 14.91 -4.58
CA PRO A 21 2.50 16.10 -5.32
C PRO A 21 3.64 16.66 -6.18
N GLY A 22 3.34 16.94 -7.45
CA GLY A 22 4.31 17.38 -8.46
C GLY A 22 5.13 18.59 -8.05
N ARG A 23 4.53 19.53 -7.32
CA ARG A 23 5.17 20.74 -6.81
C ARG A 23 6.31 20.48 -5.82
N TYR A 24 6.35 19.29 -5.22
CA TYR A 24 7.35 18.90 -4.21
C TYR A 24 8.36 17.86 -4.71
N MET A 25 8.36 17.54 -6.00
CA MET A 25 9.23 16.50 -6.58
C MET A 25 10.73 16.82 -6.51
N SER A 26 11.11 18.07 -6.25
CA SER A 26 12.51 18.49 -6.03
C SER A 26 13.00 18.29 -4.59
N LEU A 27 12.10 17.96 -3.67
CA LEU A 27 12.45 17.68 -2.27
C LEU A 27 13.07 16.29 -2.13
N SER A 28 13.75 16.06 -1.01
CA SER A 28 14.19 14.71 -0.65
C SER A 28 12.99 13.77 -0.49
N PRO A 29 13.17 12.43 -0.66
CA PRO A 29 12.07 11.48 -0.50
C PRO A 29 11.34 11.59 0.83
N ARG A 30 12.05 11.88 1.91
CA ARG A 30 11.46 12.02 3.24
C ARG A 30 10.62 13.30 3.39
N GLU A 31 11.10 14.39 2.83
CA GLU A 31 10.36 15.66 2.81
C GLU A 31 9.11 15.53 1.93
N LEU A 32 9.25 14.93 0.75
CA LEU A 32 8.12 14.66 -0.14
C LEU A 32 7.05 13.80 0.55
N ALA A 33 7.45 12.76 1.29
CA ALA A 33 6.52 11.91 2.03
C ALA A 33 5.71 12.71 3.08
N GLY A 34 6.26 13.78 3.64
CA GLY A 34 5.55 14.69 4.54
C GLY A 34 4.36 15.42 3.90
N HIS A 35 4.30 15.46 2.57
CA HIS A 35 3.20 16.04 1.80
C HIS A 35 2.24 14.99 1.20
N CYS A 36 2.48 13.71 1.48
CA CYS A 36 1.63 12.62 0.99
C CYS A 36 0.21 12.78 1.51
N LEU A 37 -0.76 12.74 0.59
CA LEU A 37 -2.20 12.87 0.88
C LEU A 37 -2.62 14.22 1.51
N GLU A 38 -1.76 15.23 1.59
CA GLU A 38 -2.10 16.52 2.25
C GLU A 38 -3.30 17.22 1.62
N ALA A 39 -3.53 17.04 0.30
CA ALA A 39 -4.63 17.67 -0.42
C ALA A 39 -6.01 17.10 -0.02
N VAL A 40 -6.07 15.87 0.48
CA VAL A 40 -7.32 15.19 0.89
C VAL A 40 -7.36 14.94 2.39
N ARG A 41 -6.19 14.87 3.03
CA ARG A 41 -6.06 14.58 4.46
C ARG A 41 -4.81 15.26 5.03
N THR A 42 -4.96 16.51 5.48
CA THR A 42 -3.84 17.36 5.93
C THR A 42 -3.08 16.79 7.13
N ASP A 43 -3.73 15.99 7.94
CA ASP A 43 -3.18 15.36 9.14
C ASP A 43 -2.56 13.98 8.91
N PHE A 44 -2.65 13.43 7.68
CA PHE A 44 -2.21 12.05 7.40
C PHE A 44 -0.72 11.84 7.71
N ALA A 45 0.16 12.58 7.05
CA ALA A 45 1.61 12.37 7.17
C ALA A 45 2.14 12.56 8.60
N SER A 46 1.47 13.41 9.42
CA SER A 46 1.85 13.66 10.80
C SER A 46 1.30 12.63 11.81
N ASN A 47 0.20 11.95 11.48
CA ASN A 47 -0.49 11.06 12.41
C ASN A 47 -0.43 9.57 12.03
N VAL A 48 0.02 9.26 10.81
CA VAL A 48 0.21 7.88 10.37
C VAL A 48 1.30 7.19 11.20
N GLN A 49 1.09 5.94 11.53
CA GLN A 49 2.02 5.13 12.31
C GLN A 49 2.51 3.93 11.50
N THR A 50 3.73 3.52 11.79
CA THR A 50 4.28 2.30 11.19
C THR A 50 3.36 1.10 11.45
N GLY A 51 2.99 0.42 10.37
CA GLY A 51 2.07 -0.71 10.41
C GLY A 51 0.63 -0.36 10.02
N ASP A 52 0.29 0.92 9.91
CA ASP A 52 -1.05 1.35 9.47
C ASP A 52 -1.37 0.80 8.06
N ILE A 53 -2.65 0.62 7.80
CA ILE A 53 -3.19 0.08 6.55
C ILE A 53 -4.13 1.12 5.91
N ILE A 54 -3.94 1.40 4.63
CA ILE A 54 -4.87 2.23 3.87
C ILE A 54 -5.98 1.35 3.31
N LEU A 55 -7.23 1.77 3.52
CA LEU A 55 -8.42 1.24 2.87
C LEU A 55 -8.98 2.31 1.93
N ALA A 56 -9.14 1.99 0.64
CA ALA A 56 -9.54 2.98 -0.35
C ALA A 56 -10.61 2.45 -1.32
N GLY A 57 -11.26 3.38 -1.99
CA GLY A 57 -12.23 3.10 -3.03
C GLY A 57 -11.60 2.67 -4.35
N GLU A 58 -12.22 3.05 -5.44
CA GLU A 58 -11.78 2.67 -6.78
C GLU A 58 -10.62 3.54 -7.29
N ASN A 59 -9.80 2.97 -8.18
CA ASN A 59 -8.73 3.66 -8.90
C ASN A 59 -7.65 4.29 -8.00
N PHE A 60 -7.27 3.61 -6.92
CA PHE A 60 -6.17 4.08 -6.08
C PHE A 60 -4.84 4.06 -6.85
N GLY A 61 -4.10 5.16 -6.82
CA GLY A 61 -2.82 5.30 -7.52
C GLY A 61 -2.97 5.49 -9.03
N ILE A 62 -4.14 5.89 -9.52
CA ILE A 62 -4.32 6.26 -10.94
C ILE A 62 -3.46 7.47 -11.28
N GLY A 63 -3.06 7.61 -12.55
CA GLY A 63 -2.32 8.76 -13.05
C GLY A 63 -0.94 8.40 -13.58
N SER A 64 0.09 9.13 -13.16
CA SER A 64 1.45 8.98 -13.67
C SER A 64 2.20 7.76 -13.09
N SER A 65 3.31 7.41 -13.72
CA SER A 65 4.18 6.30 -13.30
C SER A 65 5.12 6.64 -12.12
N ARG A 66 4.80 7.61 -11.30
CA ARG A 66 5.64 8.07 -10.18
C ARG A 66 5.86 6.97 -9.14
N GLU A 67 7.07 6.44 -9.08
CA GLU A 67 7.49 5.53 -8.00
C GLU A 67 7.46 6.21 -6.64
N GLN A 68 7.69 7.52 -6.59
CA GLN A 68 7.64 8.34 -5.38
C GLN A 68 6.30 8.27 -4.66
N ALA A 69 5.20 7.98 -5.38
CA ALA A 69 3.89 7.77 -4.76
C ALA A 69 3.91 6.54 -3.83
N VAL A 70 4.57 5.46 -4.25
CA VAL A 70 4.76 4.26 -3.42
C VAL A 70 5.80 4.49 -2.33
N GLU A 71 6.92 5.13 -2.69
CA GLU A 71 8.01 5.43 -1.75
C GLU A 71 7.51 6.27 -0.57
N SER A 72 6.68 7.28 -0.82
CA SER A 72 6.10 8.12 0.23
C SER A 72 5.30 7.29 1.24
N LEU A 73 4.45 6.39 0.78
CA LEU A 73 3.68 5.49 1.66
C LEU A 73 4.60 4.58 2.48
N LYS A 74 5.65 4.05 1.87
CA LYS A 74 6.63 3.20 2.57
C LYS A 74 7.42 3.98 3.63
N ILE A 75 7.89 5.18 3.28
CA ILE A 75 8.62 6.05 4.23
C ILE A 75 7.75 6.39 5.44
N LEU A 76 6.46 6.59 5.23
CA LEU A 76 5.48 6.85 6.28
C LEU A 76 5.11 5.59 7.08
N GLY A 77 5.58 4.42 6.68
CA GLY A 77 5.39 3.17 7.42
C GLY A 77 4.10 2.43 7.10
N ILE A 78 3.41 2.76 6.02
CA ILE A 78 2.23 2.01 5.57
C ILE A 78 2.63 0.57 5.27
N SER A 79 1.93 -0.38 5.88
CA SER A 79 2.18 -1.81 5.72
C SER A 79 1.46 -2.43 4.52
N ALA A 80 0.28 -1.91 4.20
CA ALA A 80 -0.51 -2.36 3.06
C ALA A 80 -1.51 -1.29 2.59
N VAL A 81 -1.89 -1.39 1.33
CA VAL A 81 -3.05 -0.71 0.77
C VAL A 81 -4.06 -1.76 0.31
N VAL A 82 -5.29 -1.67 0.77
CA VAL A 82 -6.42 -2.45 0.27
C VAL A 82 -7.40 -1.50 -0.37
N ALA A 83 -7.68 -1.68 -1.65
CA ALA A 83 -8.56 -0.79 -2.40
C ALA A 83 -9.53 -1.61 -3.27
N LYS A 84 -10.66 -1.02 -3.65
CA LYS A 84 -11.58 -1.70 -4.58
C LYS A 84 -10.90 -1.99 -5.91
N SER A 85 -10.08 -1.06 -6.40
CA SER A 85 -9.24 -1.22 -7.59
C SER A 85 -8.04 -0.28 -7.55
N PHE A 86 -7.04 -0.55 -8.38
CA PHE A 86 -5.78 0.20 -8.47
C PHE A 86 -5.50 0.70 -9.89
N GLY A 87 -4.75 1.80 -9.99
CA GLY A 87 -4.02 2.10 -11.21
C GLY A 87 -2.93 1.04 -11.45
N GLY A 88 -2.92 0.41 -12.62
CA GLY A 88 -2.05 -0.74 -12.89
C GLY A 88 -0.56 -0.44 -12.76
N ILE A 89 -0.12 0.77 -13.13
CA ILE A 89 1.28 1.19 -12.99
C ILE A 89 1.64 1.34 -11.50
N PHE A 90 0.78 1.97 -10.71
CA PHE A 90 0.98 2.12 -9.27
C PHE A 90 1.11 0.75 -8.59
N GLN A 91 0.19 -0.18 -8.87
CA GLN A 91 0.20 -1.50 -8.25
C GLN A 91 1.48 -2.28 -8.60
N ARG A 92 1.95 -2.18 -9.85
CA ARG A 92 3.22 -2.79 -10.28
C ARG A 92 4.41 -2.18 -9.52
N ASN A 93 4.47 -0.85 -9.43
CA ASN A 93 5.52 -0.15 -8.67
C ASN A 93 5.48 -0.54 -7.19
N ALA A 94 4.28 -0.68 -6.61
CA ALA A 94 4.10 -1.13 -5.23
C ALA A 94 4.73 -2.52 -5.00
N PHE A 95 4.45 -3.47 -5.87
CA PHE A 95 5.05 -4.81 -5.78
C PHE A 95 6.57 -4.76 -5.94
N ASN A 96 7.08 -4.01 -6.92
CA ASN A 96 8.52 -3.87 -7.15
C ASN A 96 9.25 -3.23 -5.96
N LEU A 97 8.60 -2.34 -5.25
CA LEU A 97 9.14 -1.67 -4.06
C LEU A 97 8.80 -2.39 -2.75
N GLY A 98 8.07 -3.51 -2.80
CA GLY A 98 7.74 -4.31 -1.62
C GLY A 98 6.61 -3.72 -0.75
N LEU A 99 5.70 -2.95 -1.34
CA LEU A 99 4.46 -2.51 -0.68
C LEU A 99 3.33 -3.47 -1.05
N MET A 100 2.65 -4.00 -0.04
CA MET A 100 1.48 -4.85 -0.24
C MET A 100 0.29 -4.03 -0.76
N CYS A 101 -0.25 -4.43 -1.92
CA CYS A 101 -1.47 -3.86 -2.51
C CYS A 101 -2.42 -4.98 -2.89
N LEU A 102 -3.62 -5.02 -2.28
CA LEU A 102 -4.63 -6.03 -2.55
C LEU A 102 -5.93 -5.40 -3.04
N SER A 103 -6.39 -5.85 -4.21
CA SER A 103 -7.71 -5.48 -4.72
C SER A 103 -8.80 -6.20 -3.92
N CYS A 104 -9.79 -5.44 -3.47
CA CYS A 104 -10.95 -5.91 -2.73
C CYS A 104 -12.22 -5.27 -3.31
N PRO A 105 -12.74 -5.75 -4.46
CA PRO A 105 -13.86 -5.11 -5.15
C PRO A 105 -15.14 -5.01 -4.32
N THR A 106 -15.30 -5.93 -3.36
CA THR A 106 -16.47 -5.98 -2.45
C THR A 106 -16.32 -5.15 -1.19
N LEU A 107 -15.21 -4.41 -1.03
CA LEU A 107 -14.95 -3.60 0.17
C LEU A 107 -16.09 -2.60 0.38
N ASP A 108 -16.72 -2.69 1.55
CA ASP A 108 -17.84 -1.85 1.95
C ASP A 108 -17.44 -1.00 3.16
N PHE A 109 -17.48 0.32 2.96
CA PHE A 109 -17.07 1.29 3.97
C PHE A 109 -18.16 1.57 5.02
N SER A 110 -19.41 1.09 4.83
CA SER A 110 -20.52 1.34 5.77
C SER A 110 -20.26 0.77 7.17
N ASN A 111 -19.40 -0.24 7.26
CA ASN A 111 -19.03 -0.93 8.49
C ASN A 111 -17.58 -0.68 8.92
N LEU A 112 -16.92 0.30 8.33
CA LEU A 112 -15.54 0.67 8.61
C LEU A 112 -15.47 2.09 9.14
N ARG A 113 -14.70 2.28 10.19
CA ARG A 113 -14.41 3.60 10.75
C ARG A 113 -12.93 3.90 10.66
N GLU A 114 -12.63 5.15 10.61
CA GLU A 114 -11.26 5.64 10.72
C GLU A 114 -10.60 5.08 11.99
N PHE A 115 -9.39 4.57 11.84
CA PHE A 115 -8.58 3.96 12.88
C PHE A 115 -9.11 2.65 13.48
N ASP A 116 -10.13 2.04 12.89
CA ASP A 116 -10.48 0.67 13.25
C ASP A 116 -9.25 -0.25 13.07
N LEU A 117 -9.10 -1.19 13.99
CA LEU A 117 -8.07 -2.21 13.85
C LEU A 117 -8.51 -3.23 12.80
N VAL A 118 -7.69 -3.41 11.78
CA VAL A 118 -7.95 -4.35 10.68
C VAL A 118 -6.86 -5.39 10.58
N GLU A 119 -7.21 -6.57 10.10
CA GLU A 119 -6.32 -7.70 9.89
C GLU A 119 -6.36 -8.14 8.42
N LEU A 120 -5.22 -8.14 7.76
CA LEU A 120 -5.07 -8.58 6.38
C LEU A 120 -4.38 -9.95 6.34
N HIS A 121 -5.11 -10.98 5.94
CA HIS A 121 -4.62 -12.35 5.74
C HIS A 121 -4.17 -12.54 4.30
N MET A 122 -2.92 -12.24 4.00
CA MET A 122 -2.40 -12.16 2.63
C MET A 122 -2.46 -13.47 1.85
N LYS A 123 -2.24 -14.62 2.50
CA LYS A 123 -2.32 -15.94 1.83
C LYS A 123 -3.76 -16.33 1.53
N ALA A 124 -4.69 -16.00 2.41
CA ALA A 124 -6.11 -16.26 2.23
C ALA A 124 -6.77 -15.24 1.28
N GLY A 125 -6.22 -14.02 1.18
CA GLY A 125 -6.84 -12.92 0.47
C GLY A 125 -8.09 -12.43 1.19
N VAL A 126 -8.01 -12.22 2.52
CA VAL A 126 -9.16 -11.79 3.32
C VAL A 126 -8.76 -10.61 4.21
N LEU A 127 -9.56 -9.57 4.20
CA LEU A 127 -9.51 -8.46 5.12
C LEU A 127 -10.58 -8.64 6.20
N HIS A 128 -10.20 -8.48 7.46
CA HIS A 128 -11.13 -8.49 8.60
C HIS A 128 -11.13 -7.15 9.32
N ALA A 129 -12.31 -6.69 9.75
CA ALA A 129 -12.49 -5.56 10.65
C ALA A 129 -13.61 -5.90 11.67
N GLY A 130 -13.24 -6.12 12.92
CA GLY A 130 -14.17 -6.60 13.94
C GLY A 130 -14.84 -7.91 13.52
N LYS A 131 -16.17 -7.88 13.34
CA LYS A 131 -16.98 -9.05 12.91
C LYS A 131 -17.19 -9.11 11.38
N HIS A 132 -16.70 -8.14 10.64
CA HIS A 132 -16.86 -8.06 9.19
C HIS A 132 -15.63 -8.60 8.48
N SER A 133 -15.82 -9.17 7.29
CA SER A 133 -14.75 -9.66 6.43
C SER A 133 -15.08 -9.45 4.95
N TRP A 134 -14.05 -9.21 4.16
CA TRP A 134 -14.14 -9.02 2.72
C TRP A 134 -13.10 -9.86 2.01
N ASP A 135 -13.52 -10.49 0.91
CA ASP A 135 -12.62 -11.24 0.05
C ASP A 135 -11.82 -10.30 -0.86
N CYS A 136 -10.51 -10.40 -0.77
CA CYS A 136 -9.57 -9.71 -1.65
C CYS A 136 -9.02 -10.67 -2.71
N GLU A 137 -8.49 -10.11 -3.79
CA GLU A 137 -7.76 -10.90 -4.79
C GLU A 137 -6.54 -11.56 -4.16
N LYS A 138 -6.36 -12.87 -4.45
CA LYS A 138 -5.19 -13.62 -3.97
C LYS A 138 -4.00 -13.33 -4.87
N LEU A 139 -2.94 -12.82 -4.30
CA LEU A 139 -1.68 -12.68 -5.03
C LEU A 139 -1.02 -14.05 -5.25
N PRO A 140 -0.41 -14.28 -6.43
CA PRO A 140 0.46 -15.42 -6.67
C PRO A 140 1.57 -15.53 -5.63
N GLU A 141 2.02 -16.74 -5.35
CA GLU A 141 3.03 -16.99 -4.32
C GLU A 141 4.34 -16.23 -4.57
N PHE A 142 4.80 -16.20 -5.83
CA PHE A 142 6.02 -15.49 -6.18
C PHE A 142 5.95 -13.99 -5.87
N LEU A 143 4.80 -13.34 -6.09
CA LEU A 143 4.61 -11.92 -5.74
C LEU A 143 4.62 -11.72 -4.23
N ARG A 144 3.95 -12.60 -3.48
CA ARG A 144 3.99 -12.52 -2.00
C ARG A 144 5.40 -12.66 -1.45
N ASN A 145 6.20 -13.58 -2.02
CA ASN A 145 7.60 -13.78 -1.63
C ASN A 145 8.45 -12.56 -1.99
N MET A 146 8.28 -12.01 -3.20
CA MET A 146 8.99 -10.81 -3.64
C MET A 146 8.69 -9.60 -2.72
N ILE A 147 7.42 -9.39 -2.36
CA ILE A 147 7.01 -8.31 -1.44
C ILE A 147 7.60 -8.56 -0.05
N ALA A 148 7.56 -9.79 0.45
CA ALA A 148 8.11 -10.17 1.76
C ALA A 148 9.64 -9.97 1.85
N ASP A 149 10.35 -10.14 0.73
CA ASP A 149 11.79 -9.89 0.65
C ASP A 149 12.12 -8.37 0.54
N GLY A 150 11.13 -7.50 0.47
CA GLY A 150 11.30 -6.05 0.40
C GLY A 150 11.25 -5.47 -1.02
N GLY A 151 10.80 -6.24 -2.00
CA GLY A 151 10.62 -5.86 -3.40
C GLY A 151 11.56 -6.60 -4.34
N LEU A 152 11.48 -6.23 -5.62
CA LEU A 152 12.13 -6.96 -6.71
C LEU A 152 13.65 -7.06 -6.55
N ILE A 153 14.32 -5.95 -6.27
CA ILE A 153 15.79 -5.92 -6.17
C ILE A 153 16.28 -6.77 -5.00
N ALA A 154 15.65 -6.63 -3.83
CA ALA A 154 15.99 -7.42 -2.65
C ALA A 154 15.74 -8.92 -2.89
N HIS A 155 14.66 -9.27 -3.56
CA HIS A 155 14.31 -10.64 -3.91
C HIS A 155 15.34 -11.27 -4.86
N LEU A 156 15.76 -10.55 -5.91
CA LEU A 156 16.77 -11.01 -6.87
C LEU A 156 18.14 -11.20 -6.19
N ASN A 157 18.57 -10.25 -5.36
CA ASN A 157 19.83 -10.37 -4.61
C ASN A 157 19.85 -11.60 -3.70
N LYS A 158 18.73 -11.87 -3.02
CA LYS A 158 18.59 -13.04 -2.17
C LYS A 158 18.70 -14.36 -2.96
N GLN A 159 18.12 -14.40 -4.16
CA GLN A 159 18.21 -15.58 -5.05
C GLN A 159 19.62 -15.77 -5.61
N SER A 160 20.34 -14.68 -5.93
CA SER A 160 21.72 -14.74 -6.43
C SER A 160 22.67 -15.27 -5.36
N ASN A 161 22.59 -14.75 -4.14
CA ASN A 161 23.42 -15.20 -3.03
C ASN A 161 23.19 -16.69 -2.69
N ALA A 162 21.93 -17.16 -2.77
CA ALA A 162 21.62 -18.58 -2.53
C ALA A 162 22.17 -19.53 -3.61
N LYS A 163 22.59 -19.02 -4.78
CA LYS A 163 23.23 -19.82 -5.85
C LYS A 163 24.76 -19.86 -5.75
N GLU A 164 25.37 -18.89 -5.06
CA GLU A 164 26.83 -18.85 -4.85
C GLU A 164 27.27 -19.76 -3.70
N ASP A 165 26.35 -20.18 -2.83
CA ASP A 165 26.60 -21.06 -1.68
C ASP A 165 26.49 -22.56 -2.01
N ILE A 166 26.34 -22.94 -3.31
CA ILE A 166 26.26 -24.33 -3.80
C ILE A 166 27.47 -24.66 -4.67
#